data_dc7a5db60faf3586b5699cf06af263c8
#
_entry.id   dc7a5db60faf3586b5699cf06af263c8
#
_cell.length_a   1.000
_cell.length_b   1.000
_cell.length_c   1.000
_cell.angle_alpha   90.00
_cell.angle_beta   90.00
_cell.angle_gamma   90.00
#
_symmetry.space_group_name_H-M   'P 1'
#
loop_
_entity.id
_entity.type
_entity.pdbx_description
1 polymer ?
#
loop_
_entity_poly.entity_id
_entity_poly.type
_entity_poly.pdbx_seq_one_letter_code
_entity_poly.pdbx_strand_id
1 'polypeptide(L)'
;MPNSDIKFIAADMDGTLLDENGQLNPEFFDIYPQLTQKGIIFAAASGRQYYSLRDTFAPIQDRMIYVAENGTLVMYQDKELYSCTIPKSEIDAIIQAAREIEGTHLVLCGKRSAYIETQDPKALEEFQKYYHRCEYVPDLLAVEDEFIKVAICHFGGSEELVFPTMSEKFGHSHQVVVSAKIWLDVMNAEASKGA
;
A
#
# COMPACT_ATOMS: atom_id res chain seq x y z
N MET A 1 31.89 6.13 22.48
CA MET A 1 30.44 6.05 22.25
C MET A 1 30.10 4.57 22.16
N PRO A 2 29.07 4.07 22.82
CA PRO A 2 28.70 2.68 22.63
C PRO A 2 28.36 2.48 21.17
N ASN A 3 29.00 1.50 20.54
CA ASN A 3 28.72 1.05 19.20
C ASN A 3 27.28 0.51 19.22
N SER A 4 26.30 1.32 18.82
CA SER A 4 24.94 0.84 18.67
C SER A 4 24.98 -0.13 17.48
N ASP A 5 24.86 -1.41 17.77
CA ASP A 5 24.92 -2.49 16.78
C ASP A 5 23.60 -2.53 16.01
N ILE A 6 23.36 -1.50 15.18
CA ILE A 6 22.17 -1.42 14.32
C ILE A 6 22.27 -2.56 13.31
N LYS A 7 21.29 -3.45 13.34
CA LYS A 7 21.18 -4.60 12.41
C LYS A 7 20.10 -4.41 11.35
N PHE A 8 19.13 -3.54 11.62
CA PHE A 8 17.97 -3.34 10.76
C PHE A 8 17.59 -1.86 10.69
N ILE A 9 17.29 -1.38 9.50
CA ILE A 9 16.76 -0.04 9.24
C ILE A 9 15.49 -0.22 8.41
N ALA A 10 14.35 0.24 8.94
CA ALA A 10 13.13 0.43 8.17
C ALA A 10 12.94 1.93 7.92
N ALA A 11 12.82 2.33 6.68
CA ALA A 11 12.61 3.72 6.28
C ALA A 11 11.26 3.90 5.62
N ASP A 12 10.51 4.91 6.05
CA ASP A 12 9.32 5.37 5.35
C ASP A 12 9.72 6.01 4.03
N MET A 13 8.82 5.97 3.05
CA MET A 13 9.10 6.44 1.69
C MET A 13 8.70 7.90 1.50
N ASP A 14 7.42 8.19 1.57
CA ASP A 14 6.87 9.50 1.22
C ASP A 14 7.19 10.54 2.30
N GLY A 15 7.89 11.62 1.92
CA GLY A 15 8.34 12.66 2.85
C GLY A 15 9.55 12.27 3.73
N THR A 16 10.14 11.09 3.52
CA THR A 16 11.33 10.61 4.24
C THR A 16 12.45 10.24 3.28
N LEU A 17 12.27 9.19 2.49
CA LEU A 17 13.28 8.70 1.54
C LEU A 17 13.08 9.27 0.13
N LEU A 18 11.84 9.58 -0.22
CA LEU A 18 11.48 10.23 -1.47
C LEU A 18 11.34 11.73 -1.28
N ASP A 19 11.75 12.48 -2.30
CA ASP A 19 11.57 13.93 -2.38
C ASP A 19 10.10 14.32 -2.66
N GLU A 20 9.86 15.64 -2.78
CA GLU A 20 8.53 16.22 -3.06
C GLU A 20 7.93 15.76 -4.40
N ASN A 21 8.77 15.27 -5.33
CA ASN A 21 8.37 14.73 -6.62
C ASN A 21 8.21 13.20 -6.59
N GLY A 22 8.35 12.57 -5.42
CA GLY A 22 8.28 11.12 -5.25
C GLY A 22 9.52 10.40 -5.80
N GLN A 23 10.67 11.08 -5.92
CA GLN A 23 11.90 10.52 -6.47
C GLN A 23 12.89 10.16 -5.37
N LEU A 24 13.51 9.00 -5.51
CA LEU A 24 14.60 8.56 -4.66
C LEU A 24 15.89 9.28 -5.04
N ASN A 25 16.63 9.84 -4.04
CA ASN A 25 17.95 10.40 -4.30
C ASN A 25 18.89 9.29 -4.83
N PRO A 26 19.51 9.47 -6.02
CA PRO A 26 20.42 8.49 -6.59
C PRO A 26 21.60 8.11 -5.69
N GLU A 27 22.04 9.00 -4.80
CA GLU A 27 23.09 8.72 -3.80
C GLU A 27 22.75 7.54 -2.89
N PHE A 28 21.46 7.21 -2.74
CA PHE A 28 21.03 6.05 -1.98
C PHE A 28 21.69 4.77 -2.50
N PHE A 29 21.83 4.61 -3.81
CA PHE A 29 22.43 3.42 -4.41
C PHE A 29 23.95 3.30 -4.15
N ASP A 30 24.62 4.42 -3.83
CA ASP A 30 26.02 4.44 -3.40
C ASP A 30 26.17 4.14 -1.89
N ILE A 31 25.16 4.51 -1.10
CA ILE A 31 25.11 4.27 0.37
C ILE A 31 24.71 2.82 0.67
N TYR A 32 23.76 2.26 -0.08
CA TYR A 32 23.20 0.94 0.19
C TYR A 32 24.25 -0.19 0.29
N PRO A 33 25.28 -0.28 -0.58
CA PRO A 33 26.35 -1.26 -0.44
C PRO A 33 27.13 -1.14 0.87
N GLN A 34 27.27 0.07 1.42
CA GLN A 34 27.95 0.31 2.70
C GLN A 34 27.15 -0.22 3.88
N LEU A 35 25.80 -0.15 3.82
CA LEU A 35 24.92 -0.77 4.80
C LEU A 35 25.08 -2.29 4.77
N THR A 36 25.05 -2.88 3.58
CA THR A 36 25.22 -4.33 3.39
C THR A 36 26.58 -4.82 3.90
N GLN A 37 27.67 -4.08 3.66
CA GLN A 37 29.01 -4.41 4.16
C GLN A 37 29.09 -4.40 5.70
N LYS A 38 28.28 -3.57 6.34
CA LYS A 38 28.16 -3.53 7.81
C LYS A 38 27.18 -4.58 8.36
N GLY A 39 26.61 -5.42 7.52
CA GLY A 39 25.62 -6.42 7.91
C GLY A 39 24.26 -5.82 8.32
N ILE A 40 23.96 -4.60 7.85
CA ILE A 40 22.69 -3.92 8.14
C ILE A 40 21.69 -4.30 7.06
N ILE A 41 20.55 -4.82 7.48
CA ILE A 41 19.40 -5.10 6.60
C ILE A 41 18.60 -3.80 6.45
N PHE A 42 18.24 -3.46 5.20
CA PHE A 42 17.42 -2.30 4.92
C PHE A 42 16.03 -2.72 4.40
N ALA A 43 14.99 -2.08 4.90
CA ALA A 43 13.61 -2.27 4.49
C ALA A 43 12.99 -0.93 4.08
N ALA A 44 12.28 -0.92 2.94
CA ALA A 44 11.38 0.16 2.57
C ALA A 44 9.99 -0.12 3.14
N ALA A 45 9.45 0.80 3.95
CA ALA A 45 8.15 0.66 4.60
C ALA A 45 7.18 1.75 4.10
N SER A 46 6.11 1.37 3.39
CA SER A 46 5.21 2.32 2.72
C SER A 46 3.78 1.80 2.61
N GLY A 47 2.83 2.72 2.42
CA GLY A 47 1.48 2.41 1.95
C GLY A 47 1.39 2.08 0.46
N ARG A 48 2.48 2.23 -0.29
CA ARG A 48 2.55 1.95 -1.73
C ARG A 48 2.47 0.46 -2.01
N GLN A 49 2.01 0.12 -3.23
CA GLN A 49 1.99 -1.24 -3.74
C GLN A 49 3.40 -1.84 -3.79
N TYR A 50 3.53 -3.12 -3.47
CA TYR A 50 4.80 -3.86 -3.54
C TYR A 50 5.54 -3.69 -4.87
N TYR A 51 4.83 -3.80 -5.99
CA TYR A 51 5.41 -3.66 -7.33
C TYR A 51 5.91 -2.23 -7.60
N SER A 52 5.22 -1.22 -7.11
CA SER A 52 5.66 0.18 -7.18
C SER A 52 6.96 0.41 -6.38
N LEU A 53 7.07 -0.20 -5.19
CA LEU A 53 8.30 -0.14 -4.40
C LEU A 53 9.46 -0.85 -5.10
N ARG A 54 9.24 -2.03 -5.66
CA ARG A 54 10.27 -2.74 -6.44
C ARG A 54 10.82 -1.91 -7.58
N ASP A 55 9.96 -1.25 -8.34
CA ASP A 55 10.37 -0.40 -9.46
C ASP A 55 11.22 0.77 -8.98
N THR A 56 10.88 1.39 -7.84
CA THR A 56 11.68 2.47 -7.23
C THR A 56 13.11 2.01 -6.91
N PHE A 57 13.27 0.76 -6.48
CA PHE A 57 14.56 0.18 -6.11
C PHE A 57 15.11 -0.82 -7.15
N ALA A 58 14.74 -0.69 -8.42
CA ALA A 58 15.08 -1.64 -9.48
C ALA A 58 16.56 -2.13 -9.48
N PRO A 59 17.59 -1.30 -9.25
CA PRO A 59 18.98 -1.76 -9.23
C PRO A 59 19.35 -2.73 -8.09
N ILE A 60 18.54 -2.72 -7.00
CA ILE A 60 18.81 -3.50 -5.77
C ILE A 60 17.56 -4.26 -5.30
N GLN A 61 16.53 -4.36 -6.14
CA GLN A 61 15.21 -4.87 -5.77
C GLN A 61 15.21 -6.24 -5.07
N ASP A 62 16.14 -7.12 -5.42
CA ASP A 62 16.23 -8.47 -4.85
C ASP A 62 17.09 -8.55 -3.56
N ARG A 63 17.53 -7.39 -3.04
CA ARG A 63 18.41 -7.31 -1.88
C ARG A 63 17.77 -6.66 -0.67
N MET A 64 16.56 -6.14 -0.81
CA MET A 64 15.85 -5.37 0.21
C MET A 64 14.62 -6.13 0.71
N ILE A 65 14.21 -5.79 1.92
CA ILE A 65 12.89 -6.14 2.44
C ILE A 65 11.91 -5.01 2.07
N TYR A 66 10.70 -5.38 1.68
CA TYR A 66 9.60 -4.47 1.39
C TYR A 66 8.48 -4.70 2.38
N VAL A 67 8.20 -3.69 3.20
CA VAL A 67 7.01 -3.62 4.07
C VAL A 67 6.00 -2.77 3.32
N ALA A 68 5.24 -3.39 2.43
CA ALA A 68 4.32 -2.76 1.49
C ALA A 68 2.90 -2.65 2.04
N GLU A 69 2.06 -1.85 1.39
CA GLU A 69 0.62 -1.71 1.67
C GLU A 69 0.33 -1.48 3.15
N ASN A 70 1.06 -0.54 3.78
CA ASN A 70 0.97 -0.24 5.23
C ASN A 70 1.31 -1.42 6.16
N GLY A 71 2.14 -2.37 5.70
CA GLY A 71 2.55 -3.54 6.47
C GLY A 71 1.66 -4.75 6.31
N THR A 72 0.66 -4.69 5.43
CA THR A 72 -0.19 -5.87 5.13
C THR A 72 0.52 -6.91 4.29
N LEU A 73 1.63 -6.55 3.64
CA LEU A 73 2.44 -7.46 2.83
C LEU A 73 3.93 -7.18 3.05
N VAL A 74 4.67 -8.18 3.52
CA VAL A 74 6.13 -8.12 3.69
C VAL A 74 6.80 -9.12 2.76
N MET A 75 7.69 -8.62 1.90
CA MET A 75 8.33 -9.38 0.84
C MET A 75 9.85 -9.28 0.91
N TYR A 76 10.54 -10.37 0.59
CA TYR A 76 11.98 -10.42 0.36
C TYR A 76 12.32 -11.41 -0.76
N GLN A 77 13.03 -10.99 -1.79
CA GLN A 77 13.40 -11.82 -2.93
C GLN A 77 12.21 -12.56 -3.57
N ASP A 78 11.11 -11.84 -3.81
CA ASP A 78 9.83 -12.39 -4.31
C ASP A 78 9.20 -13.48 -3.43
N LYS A 79 9.69 -13.63 -2.20
CA LYS A 79 9.09 -14.53 -1.21
C LYS A 79 8.32 -13.71 -0.19
N GLU A 80 7.10 -14.13 0.06
CA GLU A 80 6.30 -13.59 1.14
C GLU A 80 6.91 -14.01 2.48
N LEU A 81 7.20 -13.03 3.33
CA LEU A 81 7.61 -13.26 4.72
C LEU A 81 6.42 -13.15 5.67
N TYR A 82 5.48 -12.26 5.34
CA TYR A 82 4.28 -12.03 6.13
C TYR A 82 3.19 -11.43 5.26
N SER A 83 1.94 -11.76 5.55
CA SER A 83 0.79 -11.06 5.01
C SER A 83 -0.37 -11.06 6.00
N CYS A 84 -1.17 -9.99 5.93
CA CYS A 84 -2.36 -9.78 6.73
C CYS A 84 -3.52 -9.52 5.77
N THR A 85 -4.29 -10.58 5.50
CA THR A 85 -5.35 -10.56 4.49
C THR A 85 -6.72 -10.27 5.11
N ILE A 86 -7.66 -9.86 4.27
CA ILE A 86 -9.07 -9.69 4.61
C ILE A 86 -9.85 -10.81 3.93
N PRO A 87 -10.72 -11.53 4.64
CA PRO A 87 -11.57 -12.56 4.03
C PRO A 87 -12.44 -12.04 2.90
N LYS A 88 -12.65 -12.83 1.85
CA LYS A 88 -13.44 -12.42 0.65
C LYS A 88 -14.83 -11.90 1.02
N SER A 89 -15.52 -12.52 1.98
CA SER A 89 -16.85 -12.09 2.41
C SER A 89 -16.85 -10.70 3.03
N GLU A 90 -15.78 -10.32 3.73
CA GLU A 90 -15.62 -9.00 4.32
C GLU A 90 -15.25 -7.98 3.24
N ILE A 91 -14.38 -8.35 2.30
CA ILE A 91 -14.06 -7.55 1.10
C ILE A 91 -15.34 -7.22 0.32
N ASP A 92 -16.20 -8.19 0.09
CA ASP A 92 -17.47 -7.98 -0.64
C ASP A 92 -18.36 -6.97 0.08
N ALA A 93 -18.46 -7.06 1.40
CA ALA A 93 -19.22 -6.12 2.21
C ALA A 93 -18.63 -4.69 2.16
N ILE A 94 -17.29 -4.57 2.20
CA ILE A 94 -16.58 -3.29 2.10
C ILE A 94 -16.82 -2.65 0.71
N ILE A 95 -16.68 -3.42 -0.37
CA ILE A 95 -16.92 -2.96 -1.74
C ILE A 95 -18.37 -2.48 -1.90
N GLN A 96 -19.35 -3.27 -1.43
CA GLN A 96 -20.76 -2.91 -1.53
C GLN A 96 -21.07 -1.62 -0.77
N ALA A 97 -20.57 -1.48 0.46
CA ALA A 97 -20.75 -0.27 1.24
C ALA A 97 -20.12 0.97 0.60
N ALA A 98 -18.92 0.82 0.01
CA ALA A 98 -18.24 1.91 -0.67
C ALA A 98 -18.97 2.33 -1.96
N ARG A 99 -19.58 1.39 -2.68
CA ARG A 99 -20.40 1.69 -3.88
C ARG A 99 -21.69 2.47 -3.57
N GLU A 100 -22.17 2.43 -2.32
CA GLU A 100 -23.32 3.22 -1.88
C GLU A 100 -22.97 4.73 -1.74
N ILE A 101 -21.69 5.07 -1.66
CA ILE A 101 -21.22 6.45 -1.53
C ILE A 101 -20.98 7.00 -2.95
N GLU A 102 -21.78 8.01 -3.33
CA GLU A 102 -21.68 8.63 -4.65
C GLU A 102 -20.30 9.26 -4.87
N GLY A 103 -19.73 9.05 -6.05
CA GLY A 103 -18.43 9.63 -6.44
C GLY A 103 -17.19 8.89 -5.94
N THR A 104 -17.37 7.70 -5.37
CA THR A 104 -16.23 6.83 -5.01
C THR A 104 -15.68 6.07 -6.22
N HIS A 105 -14.38 5.90 -6.23
CA HIS A 105 -13.66 5.00 -7.13
C HIS A 105 -12.81 4.04 -6.30
N LEU A 106 -12.90 2.73 -6.57
CA LEU A 106 -12.30 1.69 -5.75
C LEU A 106 -11.06 1.11 -6.39
N VAL A 107 -10.06 0.82 -5.57
CA VAL A 107 -8.93 -0.04 -5.90
C VAL A 107 -8.91 -1.21 -4.91
N LEU A 108 -9.17 -2.39 -5.40
CA LEU A 108 -9.08 -3.63 -4.63
C LEU A 108 -7.65 -4.16 -4.71
N CYS A 109 -6.93 -4.12 -3.61
CA CYS A 109 -5.54 -4.55 -3.54
C CYS A 109 -5.46 -6.03 -3.18
N GLY A 110 -5.06 -6.84 -4.13
CA GLY A 110 -4.69 -8.23 -3.95
C GLY A 110 -3.18 -8.43 -3.91
N LYS A 111 -2.72 -9.61 -3.51
CA LYS A 111 -1.29 -9.96 -3.52
C LYS A 111 -0.70 -10.02 -4.92
N ARG A 112 -1.49 -10.40 -5.93
CA ARG A 112 -1.04 -10.55 -7.31
C ARG A 112 -1.13 -9.25 -8.11
N SER A 113 -2.16 -8.44 -7.87
CA SER A 113 -2.42 -7.20 -8.60
C SER A 113 -3.33 -6.28 -7.78
N ALA A 114 -3.39 -5.00 -8.15
CA ALA A 114 -4.51 -4.15 -7.83
C ALA A 114 -5.58 -4.31 -8.92
N TYR A 115 -6.85 -4.19 -8.56
CA TYR A 115 -7.99 -4.35 -9.46
C TYR A 115 -8.89 -3.12 -9.37
N ILE A 116 -9.37 -2.65 -10.52
CA ILE A 116 -10.26 -1.51 -10.64
C ILE A 116 -11.42 -1.82 -11.58
N GLU A 117 -12.58 -1.22 -11.33
CA GLU A 117 -13.75 -1.34 -12.21
C GLU A 117 -14.15 0.00 -12.85
N THR A 118 -13.50 1.09 -12.45
CA THR A 118 -13.74 2.41 -13.04
C THR A 118 -12.99 2.58 -14.36
N GLN A 119 -13.62 3.34 -15.29
CA GLN A 119 -13.00 3.81 -16.52
C GLN A 119 -12.92 5.34 -16.56
N ASP A 120 -13.18 6.00 -15.43
CA ASP A 120 -13.06 7.46 -15.32
C ASP A 120 -11.59 7.86 -15.53
N PRO A 121 -11.28 8.72 -16.53
CA PRO A 121 -9.91 9.09 -16.87
C PRO A 121 -9.15 9.75 -15.72
N LYS A 122 -9.84 10.55 -14.89
CA LYS A 122 -9.25 11.23 -13.76
C LYS A 122 -8.87 10.24 -12.65
N ALA A 123 -9.73 9.24 -12.43
CA ALA A 123 -9.43 8.17 -11.48
C ALA A 123 -8.26 7.30 -11.95
N LEU A 124 -8.22 6.96 -13.24
CA LEU A 124 -7.12 6.19 -13.82
C LEU A 124 -5.78 6.91 -13.72
N GLU A 125 -5.74 8.21 -14.02
CA GLU A 125 -4.54 9.04 -13.86
C GLU A 125 -4.05 9.06 -12.39
N GLU A 126 -4.97 9.18 -11.44
CA GLU A 126 -4.64 9.16 -10.02
C GLU A 126 -4.10 7.79 -9.57
N PHE A 127 -4.73 6.70 -10.01
CA PHE A 127 -4.33 5.34 -9.63
C PHE A 127 -2.94 4.97 -10.14
N GLN A 128 -2.58 5.39 -11.36
CA GLN A 128 -1.26 5.13 -11.94
C GLN A 128 -0.09 5.68 -11.12
N LYS A 129 -0.34 6.67 -10.26
CA LYS A 129 0.70 7.22 -9.38
C LYS A 129 1.15 6.24 -8.29
N TYR A 130 0.27 5.30 -7.90
CA TYR A 130 0.49 4.43 -6.74
C TYR A 130 0.49 2.94 -7.08
N TYR A 131 -0.22 2.53 -8.15
CA TYR A 131 -0.46 1.14 -8.51
C TYR A 131 0.15 0.84 -9.88
N HIS A 132 1.41 0.40 -9.89
CA HIS A 132 2.12 0.07 -11.12
C HIS A 132 1.59 -1.22 -11.75
N ARG A 133 1.10 -2.14 -10.93
CA ARG A 133 0.41 -3.35 -11.39
C ARG A 133 -1.06 -3.24 -11.05
N CYS A 134 -1.86 -2.87 -12.06
CA CYS A 134 -3.28 -2.59 -11.91
C CYS A 134 -4.05 -3.15 -13.10
N GLU A 135 -5.10 -3.93 -12.83
CA GLU A 135 -5.92 -4.62 -13.83
C GLU A 135 -7.35 -4.08 -13.79
N TYR A 136 -7.90 -3.80 -14.97
CA TYR A 136 -9.32 -3.50 -15.10
C TYR A 136 -10.13 -4.80 -15.08
N VAL A 137 -11.20 -4.81 -14.29
CA VAL A 137 -12.18 -5.89 -14.22
C VAL A 137 -13.60 -5.32 -14.33
N PRO A 138 -14.56 -6.06 -14.90
CA PRO A 138 -15.93 -5.58 -15.02
C PRO A 138 -16.67 -5.51 -13.68
N ASP A 139 -16.26 -6.30 -12.69
CA ASP A 139 -16.84 -6.34 -11.34
C ASP A 139 -15.79 -6.79 -10.33
N LEU A 140 -15.51 -5.95 -9.34
CA LEU A 140 -14.56 -6.25 -8.25
C LEU A 140 -15.02 -7.44 -7.40
N LEU A 141 -16.33 -7.69 -7.29
CA LEU A 141 -16.86 -8.82 -6.53
C LEU A 141 -16.53 -10.19 -7.16
N ALA A 142 -16.23 -10.20 -8.47
CA ALA A 142 -15.87 -11.42 -9.19
C ALA A 142 -14.38 -11.76 -9.14
N VAL A 143 -13.55 -10.89 -8.54
CA VAL A 143 -12.10 -11.11 -8.47
C VAL A 143 -11.77 -12.19 -7.45
N GLU A 144 -10.88 -13.10 -7.86
CA GLU A 144 -10.31 -14.15 -7.00
C GLU A 144 -8.82 -13.87 -6.76
N ASP A 145 -8.48 -13.43 -5.54
CA ASP A 145 -7.12 -13.20 -5.05
C ASP A 145 -7.10 -13.31 -3.52
N GLU A 146 -5.94 -13.21 -2.91
CA GLU A 146 -5.80 -12.93 -1.48
C GLU A 146 -5.74 -11.40 -1.30
N PHE A 147 -6.73 -10.84 -0.62
CA PHE A 147 -6.91 -9.40 -0.53
C PHE A 147 -6.28 -8.81 0.74
N ILE A 148 -5.61 -7.70 0.59
CA ILE A 148 -4.85 -7.05 1.66
C ILE A 148 -5.38 -5.66 2.01
N LYS A 149 -6.11 -5.00 1.09
CA LYS A 149 -6.64 -3.65 1.29
C LYS A 149 -7.74 -3.34 0.29
N VAL A 150 -8.70 -2.53 0.69
CA VAL A 150 -9.58 -1.78 -0.22
C VAL A 150 -9.24 -0.29 -0.08
N ALA A 151 -8.74 0.32 -1.15
CA ALA A 151 -8.51 1.75 -1.20
C ALA A 151 -9.68 2.45 -1.90
N ILE A 152 -10.20 3.49 -1.28
CA ILE A 152 -11.37 4.24 -1.75
C ILE A 152 -10.93 5.66 -2.06
N CYS A 153 -11.00 6.04 -3.32
CA CYS A 153 -10.72 7.39 -3.79
C CYS A 153 -12.00 8.19 -3.92
N HIS A 154 -12.02 9.41 -3.37
CA HIS A 154 -13.12 10.35 -3.52
C HIS A 154 -12.59 11.77 -3.74
N PHE A 155 -12.77 12.33 -4.94
CA PHE A 155 -12.20 13.62 -5.31
C PHE A 155 -12.76 14.83 -4.54
N GLY A 156 -13.90 14.68 -3.89
CA GLY A 156 -14.46 15.69 -2.98
C GLY A 156 -13.87 15.71 -1.59
N GLY A 157 -13.05 14.71 -1.23
CA GLY A 157 -12.45 14.53 0.09
C GLY A 157 -12.93 13.27 0.79
N SER A 158 -12.01 12.41 1.19
CA SER A 158 -12.33 11.13 1.81
C SER A 158 -12.70 11.26 3.29
N GLU A 159 -12.13 12.25 4.00
CA GLU A 159 -12.39 12.43 5.43
C GLU A 159 -13.84 12.80 5.74
N GLU A 160 -14.43 13.69 4.94
CA GLU A 160 -15.79 14.17 5.18
C GLU A 160 -16.86 13.29 4.53
N LEU A 161 -16.56 12.71 3.35
CA LEU A 161 -17.57 12.07 2.52
C LEU A 161 -17.54 10.53 2.59
N VAL A 162 -16.40 9.93 2.94
CA VAL A 162 -16.23 8.47 2.95
C VAL A 162 -16.02 7.93 4.37
N PHE A 163 -15.12 8.58 5.14
CA PHE A 163 -14.70 8.09 6.45
C PHE A 163 -15.85 7.86 7.43
N PRO A 164 -16.87 8.75 7.59
CA PRO A 164 -17.93 8.55 8.55
C PRO A 164 -18.69 7.23 8.32
N THR A 165 -19.10 6.97 7.08
CA THR A 165 -19.82 5.76 6.71
C THR A 165 -18.98 4.50 6.86
N MET A 166 -17.73 4.53 6.36
CA MET A 166 -16.86 3.36 6.41
C MET A 166 -16.40 3.06 7.84
N SER A 167 -16.11 4.09 8.64
CA SER A 167 -15.71 3.93 10.04
C SER A 167 -16.85 3.39 10.92
N GLU A 168 -18.09 3.85 10.69
CA GLU A 168 -19.26 3.32 11.38
C GLU A 168 -19.48 1.84 11.08
N LYS A 169 -19.38 1.44 9.80
CA LYS A 169 -19.65 0.06 9.37
C LYS A 169 -18.51 -0.90 9.72
N PHE A 170 -17.25 -0.47 9.60
CA PHE A 170 -16.09 -1.38 9.65
C PHE A 170 -15.04 -1.03 10.71
N GLY A 171 -15.07 0.16 11.32
CA GLY A 171 -14.04 0.61 12.26
C GLY A 171 -13.90 -0.22 13.54
N HIS A 172 -14.88 -1.08 13.84
CA HIS A 172 -14.84 -2.01 14.99
C HIS A 172 -14.07 -3.31 14.70
N SER A 173 -13.86 -3.65 13.43
CA SER A 173 -13.25 -4.92 12.99
C SER A 173 -12.06 -4.73 12.03
N HIS A 174 -11.93 -3.55 11.45
CA HIS A 174 -10.89 -3.20 10.48
C HIS A 174 -10.24 -1.87 10.83
N GLN A 175 -9.03 -1.66 10.30
CA GLN A 175 -8.47 -0.31 10.25
C GLN A 175 -9.10 0.46 9.09
N VAL A 176 -9.73 1.58 9.41
CA VAL A 176 -10.30 2.53 8.45
C VAL A 176 -9.51 3.83 8.60
N VAL A 177 -8.65 4.13 7.64
CA VAL A 177 -7.66 5.19 7.74
C VAL A 177 -7.76 6.16 6.56
N VAL A 178 -7.90 7.45 6.84
CA VAL A 178 -7.70 8.50 5.84
C VAL A 178 -6.21 8.59 5.54
N SER A 179 -5.78 8.00 4.43
CA SER A 179 -4.37 7.92 4.04
C SER A 179 -3.88 9.16 3.28
N ALA A 180 -4.81 9.89 2.63
CA ALA A 180 -4.56 11.19 2.01
C ALA A 180 -5.88 11.95 1.85
N LYS A 181 -5.82 13.22 1.41
CA LYS A 181 -7.00 14.09 1.25
C LYS A 181 -8.16 13.43 0.48
N ILE A 182 -7.84 12.65 -0.56
CA ILE A 182 -8.83 11.99 -1.41
C ILE A 182 -8.82 10.46 -1.25
N TRP A 183 -8.02 9.91 -0.34
CA TRP A 183 -7.85 8.48 -0.16
C TRP A 183 -8.22 8.01 1.24
N LEU A 184 -8.95 6.90 1.30
CA LEU A 184 -9.24 6.15 2.50
C LEU A 184 -8.91 4.68 2.26
N ASP A 185 -8.19 4.07 3.20
CA ASP A 185 -7.82 2.67 3.17
C ASP A 185 -8.60 1.88 4.22
N VAL A 186 -9.14 0.73 3.82
CA VAL A 186 -9.70 -0.27 4.73
C VAL A 186 -8.80 -1.50 4.70
N MET A 187 -8.26 -1.86 5.85
CA MET A 187 -7.28 -2.94 6.02
C MET A 187 -7.67 -3.85 7.18
N ASN A 188 -7.03 -5.01 7.27
CA ASN A 188 -7.16 -5.86 8.45
C ASN A 188 -6.77 -5.09 9.72
N ALA A 189 -7.43 -5.36 10.85
CA ALA A 189 -7.18 -4.70 12.13
C ALA A 189 -5.73 -4.81 12.61
N GLU A 190 -5.03 -5.89 12.23
CA GLU A 190 -3.63 -6.15 12.60
C GLU A 190 -2.61 -5.47 11.66
N ALA A 191 -3.07 -4.79 10.60
CA ALA A 191 -2.19 -4.14 9.63
C ALA A 191 -1.36 -3.04 10.30
N SER A 192 -0.03 -3.14 10.23
CA SER A 192 0.87 -2.13 10.80
C SER A 192 2.25 -2.20 10.16
N LYS A 193 2.87 -1.04 9.88
CA LYS A 193 4.27 -0.99 9.43
C LYS A 193 5.26 -1.42 10.52
N GLY A 194 4.83 -1.51 11.78
CA GLY A 194 5.66 -1.83 12.94
C GLY A 194 5.23 -3.08 13.70
N ALA A 195 4.36 -3.91 13.12
CA ALA A 195 3.93 -5.17 13.71
C ALA A 195 4.97 -6.28 13.54
#